data_fc567c0f125c5892c7a3ab7592e2b6a2
#
_entry.id   fc567c0f125c5892c7a3ab7592e2b6a2
#
_cell.length_a   1.000
_cell.length_b   1.000
_cell.length_c   1.000
_cell.angle_alpha   90.00
_cell.angle_beta   90.00
_cell.angle_gamma   90.00
#
_symmetry.space_group_name_H-M   'P 1'
#
loop_
_entity.id
_entity.type
_entity.pdbx_description
1 polymer ?
#
loop_
_entity_poly.entity_id
_entity_poly.type
_entity_poly.pdbx_seq_one_letter_code
_entity_poly.pdbx_strand_id
1 'polypeptide(L)'
;MSRRNSFSYEDLLACARGDLFGPGNAQLPLPPMLMFDRIASIGESGGSHGKGHILAELDVRPDLWFFDCHFKGDPVMPGCLGLDALWQLCGFFLGWLGAPGRGRALGVGEVKFSDQVLTTVKKVVYGVDLKRVFRTKLVLGIADGWLEADGRRIYDAKD
;
A
#
# COMPACT_ATOMS: atom_id res chain seq x y z
N MET A 1 2.60 -13.38 21.64
CA MET A 1 3.52 -13.45 20.50
C MET A 1 3.57 -12.11 19.79
N SER A 2 4.76 -11.64 19.46
CA SER A 2 4.89 -10.46 18.63
C SER A 2 4.42 -10.75 17.20
N ARG A 3 3.71 -9.81 16.59
CA ARG A 3 3.31 -9.91 15.19
C ARG A 3 4.53 -9.82 14.29
N ARG A 4 4.44 -10.45 13.12
CA ARG A 4 5.48 -10.31 12.11
C ARG A 4 5.56 -8.86 11.66
N ASN A 5 6.77 -8.43 11.33
CA ASN A 5 7.06 -7.03 10.96
C ASN A 5 7.55 -6.87 9.51
N SER A 6 7.52 -7.95 8.72
CA SER A 6 7.83 -7.92 7.29
C SER A 6 7.15 -9.08 6.58
N PHE A 7 6.90 -8.91 5.29
CA PHE A 7 6.18 -9.91 4.49
C PHE A 7 6.79 -9.99 3.09
N SER A 8 7.05 -11.23 2.65
CA SER A 8 7.58 -11.52 1.32
C SER A 8 6.47 -11.47 0.27
N TYR A 9 6.85 -11.55 -1.01
CA TYR A 9 5.87 -11.64 -2.10
C TYR A 9 4.94 -12.84 -1.95
N GLU A 10 5.47 -13.98 -1.55
CA GLU A 10 4.66 -15.19 -1.31
C GLU A 10 3.64 -14.96 -0.19
N ASP A 11 4.02 -14.23 0.86
CA ASP A 11 3.10 -13.85 1.93
C ASP A 11 1.97 -12.96 1.41
N LEU A 12 2.30 -12.01 0.51
CA LEU A 12 1.31 -11.12 -0.08
C LEU A 12 0.32 -11.90 -0.96
N LEU A 13 0.80 -12.88 -1.71
CA LEU A 13 -0.07 -13.75 -2.49
C LEU A 13 -0.96 -14.60 -1.59
N ALA A 14 -0.44 -15.10 -0.47
CA ALA A 14 -1.25 -15.81 0.52
C ALA A 14 -2.34 -14.91 1.09
N CYS A 15 -2.02 -13.66 1.38
CA CYS A 15 -3.01 -12.67 1.81
C CYS A 15 -4.10 -12.47 0.74
N ALA A 16 -3.69 -12.36 -0.52
CA ALA A 16 -4.62 -12.16 -1.64
C ALA A 16 -5.58 -13.36 -1.81
N ARG A 17 -5.12 -14.57 -1.50
CA ARG A 17 -5.96 -15.77 -1.54
C ARG A 17 -6.85 -15.94 -0.31
N GLY A 18 -6.70 -15.08 0.70
CA GLY A 18 -7.47 -15.18 1.95
C GLY A 18 -6.84 -16.07 3.01
N ASP A 19 -5.61 -16.54 2.80
CA ASP A 19 -4.96 -17.50 3.70
C ASP A 19 -4.22 -16.85 4.86
N LEU A 20 -3.78 -15.59 4.71
CA LEU A 20 -2.95 -14.95 5.74
C LEU A 20 -3.76 -14.50 6.95
N PHE A 21 -4.91 -13.86 6.75
CA PHE A 21 -5.76 -13.34 7.83
C PHE A 21 -7.05 -14.15 8.03
N GLY A 22 -7.25 -15.18 7.23
CA GLY A 22 -8.39 -16.07 7.32
C GLY A 22 -9.59 -15.64 6.48
N PRO A 23 -10.55 -16.58 6.29
CA PRO A 23 -11.72 -16.32 5.45
C PRO A 23 -12.55 -15.16 5.96
N GLY A 24 -13.03 -14.30 5.05
CA GLY A 24 -13.87 -13.16 5.38
C GLY A 24 -13.15 -11.95 5.94
N ASN A 25 -11.84 -12.03 6.11
CA ASN A 25 -11.01 -10.94 6.63
C ASN A 25 -10.29 -10.21 5.49
N ALA A 26 -9.43 -9.25 5.85
CA ALA A 26 -8.73 -8.41 4.89
C ALA A 26 -7.92 -9.23 3.88
N GLN A 27 -8.02 -8.86 2.62
CA GLN A 27 -7.27 -9.46 1.52
C GLN A 27 -6.63 -8.36 0.68
N LEU A 28 -5.40 -8.60 0.24
CA LEU A 28 -4.81 -7.82 -0.84
C LEU A 28 -5.43 -8.26 -2.17
N PRO A 29 -5.42 -7.40 -3.19
CA PRO A 29 -5.78 -7.86 -4.52
C PRO A 29 -4.71 -8.80 -5.08
N LEU A 30 -5.11 -9.69 -5.98
CA LEU A 30 -4.18 -10.51 -6.75
C LEU A 30 -3.51 -9.65 -7.83
N PRO A 31 -2.33 -10.06 -8.34
CA PRO A 31 -1.79 -9.45 -9.56
C PRO A 31 -2.81 -9.54 -10.70
N PRO A 32 -2.91 -8.55 -11.59
CA PRO A 32 -1.99 -7.42 -11.70
C PRO A 32 -2.31 -6.21 -10.82
N MET A 33 -3.36 -6.25 -10.02
CA MET A 33 -3.79 -5.11 -9.20
C MET A 33 -2.93 -4.94 -7.93
N LEU A 34 -2.25 -5.97 -7.47
CA LEU A 34 -1.30 -5.89 -6.36
C LEU A 34 -0.14 -4.97 -6.76
N MET A 35 0.08 -3.90 -6.00
CA MET A 35 0.96 -2.80 -6.41
C MET A 35 2.33 -2.80 -5.75
N PHE A 36 2.67 -3.82 -4.98
CA PHE A 36 4.00 -3.92 -4.36
C PHE A 36 4.45 -5.37 -4.26
N ASP A 37 5.78 -5.55 -4.15
CA ASP A 37 6.41 -6.86 -4.13
C ASP A 37 6.66 -7.39 -2.72
N ARG A 38 6.76 -6.49 -1.74
CA ARG A 38 7.00 -6.85 -0.35
C ARG A 38 6.59 -5.74 0.60
N ILE A 39 6.29 -6.12 1.83
CA ILE A 39 6.15 -5.19 2.94
C ILE A 39 7.45 -5.25 3.72
N ALA A 40 8.23 -4.17 3.65
CA ALA A 40 9.56 -4.09 4.25
C ALA A 40 9.49 -3.91 5.77
N SER A 41 8.51 -3.17 6.26
CA SER A 41 8.28 -3.01 7.69
C SER A 41 6.85 -2.62 8.00
N ILE A 42 6.38 -3.03 9.19
CA ILE A 42 5.07 -2.69 9.70
C ILE A 42 5.14 -2.73 11.23
N GLY A 43 4.53 -1.76 11.90
CA GLY A 43 4.55 -1.67 13.37
C GLY A 43 3.36 -0.92 13.91
N GLU A 44 2.96 -1.24 15.17
CA GLU A 44 1.83 -0.61 15.86
C GLU A 44 2.14 0.78 16.39
N SER A 45 3.42 1.11 16.54
CA SER A 45 3.89 2.42 16.97
C SER A 45 4.89 2.94 15.97
N GLY A 46 5.13 4.21 15.94
CA GLY A 46 5.99 4.83 14.96
C GLY A 46 5.19 5.54 13.88
N GLY A 47 5.86 5.93 12.80
CA GLY A 47 5.29 6.84 11.83
C GLY A 47 5.23 8.27 12.37
N SER A 48 4.77 9.20 11.55
CA SER A 48 4.75 10.63 11.90
C SER A 48 3.78 10.98 13.02
N HIS A 49 2.80 10.11 13.27
CA HIS A 49 1.78 10.33 14.33
C HIS A 49 1.97 9.40 15.54
N GLY A 50 2.96 8.51 15.52
CA GLY A 50 3.19 7.54 16.60
C GLY A 50 2.09 6.49 16.76
N LYS A 51 1.22 6.32 15.78
CA LYS A 51 0.04 5.43 15.83
C LYS A 51 0.20 4.18 14.97
N GLY A 52 1.33 4.02 14.34
CA GLY A 52 1.66 2.88 13.47
C GLY A 52 2.12 3.31 12.09
N HIS A 53 2.83 2.40 11.43
CA HIS A 53 3.36 2.65 10.10
C HIS A 53 3.42 1.36 9.31
N ILE A 54 3.46 1.50 7.99
CA ILE A 54 3.72 0.39 7.08
C ILE A 54 4.50 0.92 5.87
N LEU A 55 5.54 0.19 5.47
CA LEU A 55 6.37 0.49 4.31
C LEU A 55 6.34 -0.71 3.36
N ALA A 56 6.12 -0.46 2.08
CA ALA A 56 6.16 -1.46 1.04
C ALA A 56 7.04 -1.01 -0.12
N GLU A 57 7.50 -1.97 -0.90
CA GLU A 57 8.41 -1.71 -2.02
C GLU A 57 7.91 -2.40 -3.29
N LEU A 58 8.05 -1.70 -4.41
CA LEU A 58 7.81 -2.24 -5.74
C LEU A 58 9.11 -2.14 -6.54
N ASP A 59 9.59 -3.26 -7.06
CA ASP A 59 10.69 -3.28 -8.01
C ASP A 59 10.13 -2.93 -9.39
N VAL A 60 10.55 -1.80 -9.93
CA VAL A 60 10.04 -1.32 -11.22
C VAL A 60 10.83 -1.98 -12.35
N ARG A 61 10.09 -2.55 -13.30
CA ARG A 61 10.64 -3.11 -14.54
C ARG A 61 9.94 -2.49 -15.73
N PRO A 62 10.64 -2.25 -16.84
CA PRO A 62 10.02 -1.67 -18.02
C PRO A 62 8.88 -2.51 -18.61
N ASP A 63 8.81 -3.81 -18.27
CA ASP A 63 7.79 -4.73 -18.76
C ASP A 63 6.55 -4.82 -17.85
N LEU A 64 6.44 -3.99 -16.81
CA LEU A 64 5.23 -3.94 -16.02
C LEU A 64 4.03 -3.55 -16.88
N TRP A 65 2.90 -4.22 -16.65
CA TRP A 65 1.73 -4.18 -17.53
C TRP A 65 1.21 -2.76 -17.82
N PHE A 66 1.26 -1.86 -16.83
CA PHE A 66 0.72 -0.52 -17.01
C PHE A 66 1.56 0.36 -17.95
N PHE A 67 2.84 0.05 -18.14
CA PHE A 67 3.69 0.80 -19.07
C PHE A 67 3.32 0.53 -20.54
N ASP A 68 2.76 -0.65 -20.85
CA ASP A 68 2.37 -0.99 -22.22
C ASP A 68 1.12 -0.22 -22.66
N CYS A 69 0.23 0.10 -21.73
CA CYS A 69 -1.08 0.68 -22.05
C CYS A 69 -1.25 2.13 -21.60
N HIS A 70 -0.31 2.64 -20.83
CA HIS A 70 -0.45 3.98 -20.24
C HIS A 70 0.87 4.77 -20.35
N PHE A 71 1.16 5.37 -21.49
CA PHE A 71 0.39 5.32 -22.73
C PHE A 71 1.24 4.71 -23.82
N LYS A 72 0.64 4.30 -24.93
CA LYS A 72 1.39 3.80 -26.09
C LYS A 72 2.38 4.86 -26.56
N GLY A 73 3.68 4.53 -26.54
CA GLY A 73 4.74 5.48 -26.92
C GLY A 73 5.11 6.50 -25.84
N ASP A 74 4.45 6.48 -24.70
CA ASP A 74 4.69 7.39 -23.59
C ASP A 74 4.40 6.66 -22.26
N PRO A 75 5.27 5.73 -21.85
CA PRO A 75 5.02 4.90 -20.68
C PRO A 75 5.21 5.67 -19.39
N VAL A 76 4.18 5.66 -18.55
CA VAL A 76 4.18 6.24 -17.22
C VAL A 76 3.26 5.44 -16.31
N MET A 77 3.66 5.21 -15.06
CA MET A 77 2.80 4.55 -14.10
C MET A 77 1.59 5.44 -13.80
N PRO A 78 0.35 4.89 -13.94
CA PRO A 78 -0.83 5.69 -13.56
C PRO A 78 -0.77 6.13 -12.10
N GLY A 79 -0.99 7.42 -11.87
CA GLY A 79 -0.96 7.98 -10.51
C GLY A 79 -1.98 7.34 -9.58
N CYS A 80 -3.15 6.98 -10.12
CA CYS A 80 -4.19 6.28 -9.36
C CYS A 80 -3.75 4.92 -8.81
N LEU A 81 -2.81 4.23 -9.46
CA LEU A 81 -2.30 2.95 -8.96
C LEU A 81 -1.42 3.14 -7.73
N GLY A 82 -0.64 4.23 -7.67
CA GLY A 82 0.11 4.58 -6.47
C GLY A 82 -0.81 4.89 -5.29
N LEU A 83 -1.90 5.62 -5.54
CA LEU A 83 -2.91 5.88 -4.51
C LEU A 83 -3.57 4.58 -4.06
N ASP A 84 -3.92 3.70 -5.00
CA ASP A 84 -4.53 2.41 -4.65
C ASP A 84 -3.59 1.57 -3.79
N ALA A 85 -2.28 1.60 -4.07
CA ALA A 85 -1.29 0.93 -3.24
C ALA A 85 -1.36 1.39 -1.78
N LEU A 86 -1.53 2.69 -1.55
CA LEU A 86 -1.66 3.23 -0.20
C LEU A 86 -2.92 2.70 0.49
N TRP A 87 -4.05 2.60 -0.21
CA TRP A 87 -5.25 1.97 0.32
C TRP A 87 -5.06 0.48 0.60
N GLN A 88 -4.35 -0.24 -0.27
CA GLN A 88 -4.02 -1.65 -0.05
C GLN A 88 -3.23 -1.82 1.24
N LEU A 89 -2.29 -0.93 1.51
CA LEU A 89 -1.48 -0.96 2.73
C LEU A 89 -2.31 -0.63 3.97
N CYS A 90 -3.23 0.32 3.89
CA CYS A 90 -4.15 0.61 4.99
C CYS A 90 -5.00 -0.61 5.34
N GLY A 91 -5.56 -1.26 4.35
CA GLY A 91 -6.36 -2.48 4.55
C GLY A 91 -5.54 -3.61 5.15
N PHE A 92 -4.33 -3.80 4.65
CA PHE A 92 -3.41 -4.80 5.20
C PHE A 92 -3.08 -4.52 6.66
N PHE A 93 -2.80 -3.27 7.00
CA PHE A 93 -2.49 -2.87 8.37
C PHE A 93 -3.63 -3.22 9.34
N LEU A 94 -4.87 -2.93 8.96
CA LEU A 94 -6.02 -3.27 9.79
C LEU A 94 -6.17 -4.78 9.97
N GLY A 95 -5.98 -5.56 8.91
CA GLY A 95 -5.97 -7.03 8.99
C GLY A 95 -4.85 -7.55 9.88
N TRP A 96 -3.68 -6.96 9.78
CA TRP A 96 -2.52 -7.30 10.60
C TRP A 96 -2.75 -7.03 12.09
N LEU A 97 -3.51 -5.98 12.42
CA LEU A 97 -3.94 -5.71 13.79
C LEU A 97 -4.96 -6.72 14.32
N GLY A 98 -5.52 -7.56 13.45
CA GLY A 98 -6.52 -8.55 13.80
C GLY A 98 -7.96 -8.05 13.66
N ALA A 99 -8.17 -6.93 12.98
CA ALA A 99 -9.52 -6.42 12.74
C ALA A 99 -10.29 -7.39 11.82
N PRO A 100 -11.51 -7.78 12.17
CA PRO A 100 -12.29 -8.69 11.36
C PRO A 100 -12.96 -7.98 10.18
N GLY A 101 -13.31 -8.75 9.15
CA GLY A 101 -14.09 -8.26 8.03
C GLY A 101 -13.24 -7.76 6.87
N ARG A 102 -13.91 -7.51 5.76
CA ARG A 102 -13.30 -7.04 4.52
C ARG A 102 -13.28 -5.53 4.47
N GLY A 103 -12.15 -4.98 4.03
CA GLY A 103 -11.98 -3.54 3.93
C GLY A 103 -12.53 -2.94 2.65
N ARG A 104 -12.88 -1.67 2.74
CA ARG A 104 -13.24 -0.83 1.59
C ARG A 104 -12.65 0.55 1.80
N ALA A 105 -12.08 1.12 0.73
CA ALA A 105 -11.66 2.51 0.74
C ALA A 105 -12.90 3.42 0.79
N LEU A 106 -12.86 4.42 1.64
CA LEU A 106 -13.96 5.36 1.79
C LEU A 106 -13.67 6.70 1.09
N GLY A 107 -12.41 7.10 1.05
CA GLY A 107 -12.05 8.36 0.43
C GLY A 107 -10.64 8.79 0.78
N VAL A 108 -10.27 9.94 0.28
CA VAL A 108 -9.02 10.61 0.57
C VAL A 108 -9.28 12.12 0.60
N GLY A 109 -8.67 12.81 1.56
CA GLY A 109 -8.87 14.25 1.69
C GLY A 109 -8.15 15.04 0.62
N GLU A 110 -6.87 14.72 0.38
CA GLU A 110 -6.05 15.41 -0.60
C GLU A 110 -4.97 14.48 -1.14
N VAL A 111 -4.75 14.53 -2.45
CA VAL A 111 -3.63 13.83 -3.09
C VAL A 111 -2.89 14.82 -3.97
N LYS A 112 -1.58 14.87 -3.84
CA LYS A 112 -0.72 15.68 -4.72
C LYS A 112 0.30 14.78 -5.40
N PHE A 113 0.34 14.87 -6.72
CA PHE A 113 1.35 14.20 -7.54
C PHE A 113 2.35 15.26 -7.99
N SER A 114 3.55 15.24 -7.43
CA SER A 114 4.59 16.23 -7.75
C SER A 114 5.56 15.75 -8.82
N ASP A 115 5.53 14.45 -9.14
CA ASP A 115 6.37 13.86 -10.18
C ASP A 115 5.72 12.53 -10.62
N GLN A 116 6.41 11.76 -11.45
CA GLN A 116 5.87 10.55 -12.08
C GLN A 116 6.88 9.40 -12.03
N VAL A 117 6.37 8.18 -12.15
CA VAL A 117 7.20 6.96 -12.22
C VAL A 117 7.32 6.55 -13.68
N LEU A 118 8.53 6.69 -14.23
CA LEU A 118 8.86 6.31 -15.60
C LEU A 118 9.57 4.94 -15.61
N THR A 119 9.77 4.38 -16.78
CA THR A 119 10.44 3.09 -16.96
C THR A 119 11.89 3.07 -16.47
N THR A 120 12.50 4.24 -16.27
CA THR A 120 13.86 4.39 -15.76
C THR A 120 13.97 4.32 -14.23
N VAL A 121 12.85 4.42 -13.52
CA VAL A 121 12.80 4.24 -12.07
C VAL A 121 13.05 2.77 -11.75
N LYS A 122 13.84 2.49 -10.73
CA LYS A 122 14.19 1.14 -10.32
C LYS A 122 13.35 0.64 -9.15
N LYS A 123 13.05 1.51 -8.19
CA LYS A 123 12.29 1.13 -6.99
C LYS A 123 11.33 2.22 -6.59
N VAL A 124 10.11 1.81 -6.27
CA VAL A 124 9.10 2.65 -5.62
C VAL A 124 8.95 2.18 -4.18
N VAL A 125 8.94 3.12 -3.25
CA VAL A 125 8.65 2.86 -1.83
C VAL A 125 7.34 3.57 -1.50
N TYR A 126 6.41 2.81 -0.93
CA TYR A 126 5.15 3.34 -0.41
C TYR A 126 5.21 3.40 1.10
N GLY A 127 4.78 4.50 1.68
CA GLY A 127 4.69 4.63 3.13
C GLY A 127 3.30 5.07 3.55
N VAL A 128 2.83 4.51 4.65
CA VAL A 128 1.58 4.90 5.29
C VAL A 128 1.85 5.11 6.77
N ASP A 129 1.48 6.27 7.27
CA ASP A 129 1.55 6.63 8.68
C ASP A 129 0.12 6.71 9.22
N LEU A 130 -0.23 5.80 10.13
CA LEU A 130 -1.56 5.76 10.71
C LEU A 130 -1.76 6.96 11.63
N LYS A 131 -2.89 7.64 11.46
CA LYS A 131 -3.28 8.82 12.19
C LYS A 131 -4.28 8.48 13.29
N ARG A 132 -5.26 7.65 12.94
CA ARG A 132 -6.28 7.13 13.88
C ARG A 132 -6.70 5.73 13.44
N VAL A 133 -6.93 4.87 14.43
CA VAL A 133 -7.50 3.54 14.19
C VAL A 133 -8.67 3.37 15.16
N PHE A 134 -9.85 3.17 14.61
CA PHE A 134 -11.07 2.90 15.38
C PHE A 134 -11.37 1.40 15.31
N ARG A 135 -11.49 0.75 16.44
CA ARG A 135 -11.75 -0.71 16.55
C ARG A 135 -12.97 -0.96 17.44
N THR A 136 -14.08 -0.32 17.13
CA THR A 136 -15.36 -0.49 17.80
C THR A 136 -16.29 -1.32 16.91
N LYS A 137 -17.58 -0.97 16.85
CA LYS A 137 -18.50 -1.58 15.89
C LYS A 137 -18.07 -1.29 14.44
N LEU A 138 -17.50 -0.11 14.22
CA LEU A 138 -16.88 0.25 12.95
C LEU A 138 -15.37 0.16 13.11
N VAL A 139 -14.72 -0.58 12.20
CA VAL A 139 -13.26 -0.59 12.09
C VAL A 139 -12.87 0.38 11.00
N LEU A 140 -12.13 1.41 11.36
CA LEU A 140 -11.74 2.48 10.44
C LEU A 140 -10.29 2.87 10.68
N GLY A 141 -9.51 2.96 9.61
CA GLY A 141 -8.16 3.53 9.64
C GLY A 141 -8.13 4.85 8.88
N ILE A 142 -7.55 5.87 9.48
CA ILE A 142 -7.26 7.15 8.86
C ILE A 142 -5.74 7.32 8.87
N ALA A 143 -5.17 7.64 7.73
CA ALA A 143 -3.72 7.67 7.57
C ALA A 143 -3.29 8.74 6.57
N ASP A 144 -2.04 9.14 6.69
CA ASP A 144 -1.33 9.87 5.64
C ASP A 144 -0.47 8.86 4.88
N GLY A 145 -0.30 9.09 3.59
CA GLY A 145 0.52 8.23 2.75
C GLY A 145 1.45 9.02 1.85
N TRP A 146 2.46 8.33 1.38
CA TRP A 146 3.44 8.93 0.49
C TRP A 146 4.07 7.86 -0.41
N LEU A 147 4.67 8.32 -1.51
CA LEU A 147 5.38 7.46 -2.45
C LEU A 147 6.70 8.11 -2.84
N GLU A 148 7.77 7.32 -2.83
CA GLU A 148 9.08 7.74 -3.30
C GLU A 148 9.48 6.88 -4.50
N ALA A 149 10.11 7.54 -5.50
CA ALA A 149 10.72 6.88 -6.63
C ALA A 149 12.23 7.10 -6.55
N ASP A 150 13.00 6.02 -6.39
CA ASP A 150 14.46 6.05 -6.24
C ASP A 150 14.92 7.07 -5.18
N GLY A 151 14.22 7.09 -4.03
CA GLY A 151 14.55 7.95 -2.89
C GLY A 151 13.99 9.37 -2.96
N ARG A 152 13.25 9.71 -4.01
CA ARG A 152 12.66 11.04 -4.17
C ARG A 152 11.15 11.01 -3.94
N ARG A 153 10.65 11.85 -3.03
CA ARG A 153 9.22 11.95 -2.73
C ARG A 153 8.47 12.51 -3.94
N ILE A 154 7.46 11.79 -4.43
CA ILE A 154 6.67 12.19 -5.60
C ILE A 154 5.17 12.23 -5.36
N TYR A 155 4.67 11.58 -4.30
CA TYR A 155 3.26 11.63 -3.93
C TYR A 155 3.12 11.97 -2.46
N ASP A 156 2.07 12.72 -2.14
CA ASP A 156 1.58 12.91 -0.78
C ASP A 156 0.06 12.76 -0.79
N ALA A 157 -0.46 11.97 0.15
CA ALA A 157 -1.88 11.76 0.35
C ALA A 157 -2.21 12.02 1.82
N LYS A 158 -3.31 12.73 2.08
CA LYS A 158 -3.75 13.05 3.43
C LYS A 158 -5.17 12.58 3.66
N ASP A 159 -5.38 11.91 4.82
CA ASP A 159 -6.68 11.42 5.31
C ASP A 159 -7.32 10.50 4.29
#